data_086f60c7fdd74dbff80dc7435d93bdd2
#
_entry.id   086f60c7fdd74dbff80dc7435d93bdd2
#
_cell.length_a   1.000
_cell.length_b   1.000
_cell.length_c   1.000
_cell.angle_alpha   90.00
_cell.angle_beta   90.00
_cell.angle_gamma   90.00
#
_symmetry.space_group_name_H-M   'P 1'
#
loop_
_entity.id
_entity.type
_entity.pdbx_description
1 polymer ?
#
loop_
_entity_poly.entity_id
_entity_poly.type
_entity_poly.pdbx_seq_one_letter_code
_entity_poly.pdbx_strand_id
1 'polypeptide(L)'
;MLMVWIFILAGAFAQSAKQMGAIDATVNLTLHILPDNLLLAGIFLASCFISLSIGTSVGTIVALTPVAIGLAEKTGIDLPFMVAVVVGGSFFGDNLSFISDTTIASTKTQGCVMRDKFRVNSMIVVPAALVVLGIYIFQGLSVSAPPLVQEIEWVKVIPYLIVLGTAIAGMNAVSYTHLRAHETSQDL
;
A
#
# COMPACT_ATOMS: atom_id res chain seq x y z
N MET A 1 16.60 -1.41 15.50
CA MET A 1 15.68 -2.32 16.26
C MET A 1 14.21 -2.16 15.84
N LEU A 2 13.67 -0.95 15.71
CA LEU A 2 12.25 -0.74 15.34
C LEU A 2 11.84 -1.46 14.04
N MET A 3 12.64 -1.37 12.98
CA MET A 3 12.36 -2.01 11.68
C MET A 3 12.23 -3.54 11.78
N VAL A 4 13.05 -4.19 12.61
CA VAL A 4 12.97 -5.65 12.80
C VAL A 4 11.63 -6.04 13.42
N TRP A 5 11.17 -5.30 14.42
CA TRP A 5 9.87 -5.53 15.04
C TRP A 5 8.71 -5.33 14.06
N ILE A 6 8.79 -4.32 13.19
CA ILE A 6 7.78 -4.09 12.15
C ILE A 6 7.68 -5.31 11.23
N PHE A 7 8.80 -5.85 10.75
CA PHE A 7 8.79 -7.03 9.88
C PHE A 7 8.30 -8.29 10.58
N ILE A 8 8.66 -8.50 11.85
CA ILE A 8 8.20 -9.66 12.64
C ILE A 8 6.67 -9.57 12.84
N LEU A 9 6.17 -8.41 13.28
CA LEU A 9 4.73 -8.22 13.51
C LEU A 9 3.92 -8.30 12.21
N ALA A 10 4.47 -7.76 11.13
CA ALA A 10 3.87 -7.85 9.80
C ALA A 10 3.80 -9.30 9.29
N GLY A 11 4.86 -10.07 9.48
CA GLY A 11 4.86 -11.49 9.15
C GLY A 11 3.86 -12.29 9.98
N ALA A 12 3.78 -12.03 11.28
CA ALA A 12 2.80 -12.65 12.17
C ALA A 12 1.36 -12.30 11.76
N PHE A 13 1.10 -11.03 11.43
CA PHE A 13 -0.20 -10.59 10.91
C PHE A 13 -0.56 -11.30 9.60
N ALA A 14 0.37 -11.33 8.63
CA ALA A 14 0.14 -11.99 7.35
C ALA A 14 -0.18 -13.49 7.52
N GLN A 15 0.55 -14.17 8.41
CA GLN A 15 0.32 -15.58 8.70
C GLN A 15 -1.04 -15.81 9.39
N SER A 16 -1.41 -14.97 10.35
CA SER A 16 -2.71 -15.03 11.02
C SER A 16 -3.86 -14.78 10.03
N ALA A 17 -3.72 -13.77 9.18
CA ALA A 17 -4.69 -13.43 8.15
C ALA A 17 -4.87 -14.58 7.12
N LYS A 18 -3.77 -15.27 6.77
CA LYS A 18 -3.83 -16.46 5.91
C LYS A 18 -4.59 -17.61 6.57
N GLN A 19 -4.29 -17.91 7.84
CA GLN A 19 -4.96 -18.97 8.58
C GLN A 19 -6.46 -18.73 8.78
N MET A 20 -6.87 -17.48 8.97
CA MET A 20 -8.28 -17.09 9.09
C MET A 20 -9.01 -17.04 7.75
N GLY A 21 -8.32 -17.21 6.62
CA GLY A 21 -8.88 -17.06 5.28
C GLY A 21 -9.20 -15.61 4.90
N ALA A 22 -8.67 -14.64 5.63
CA ALA A 22 -8.89 -13.22 5.36
C ALA A 22 -8.23 -12.77 4.05
N ILE A 23 -7.06 -13.36 3.71
CA ILE A 23 -6.39 -13.10 2.43
C ILE A 23 -7.28 -13.58 1.28
N ASP A 24 -7.76 -14.83 1.33
CA ASP A 24 -8.61 -15.41 0.28
C ASP A 24 -9.91 -14.62 0.08
N ALA A 25 -10.55 -14.22 1.18
CA ALA A 25 -11.76 -13.41 1.13
C ALA A 25 -11.49 -12.01 0.51
N THR A 26 -10.36 -11.39 0.85
CA THR A 26 -9.96 -10.08 0.28
C THR A 26 -9.60 -10.22 -1.20
N VAL A 27 -8.92 -11.28 -1.59
CA VAL A 27 -8.62 -11.60 -3.00
C VAL A 27 -9.90 -11.81 -3.79
N ASN A 28 -10.85 -12.60 -3.27
CA ASN A 28 -12.14 -12.83 -3.92
C ASN A 28 -12.93 -11.52 -4.08
N LEU A 29 -12.95 -10.68 -3.04
CA LEU A 29 -13.57 -9.35 -3.10
C LEU A 29 -12.92 -8.48 -4.18
N THR A 30 -11.60 -8.47 -4.25
CA THR A 30 -10.84 -7.70 -5.25
C THR A 30 -11.19 -8.15 -6.66
N LEU A 31 -11.20 -9.45 -6.91
CA LEU A 31 -11.56 -10.03 -8.22
C LEU A 31 -13.04 -9.83 -8.56
N HIS A 32 -13.91 -9.66 -7.56
CA HIS A 32 -15.32 -9.36 -7.81
C HIS A 32 -15.55 -7.89 -8.19
N ILE A 33 -14.79 -6.97 -7.60
CA ILE A 33 -14.94 -5.53 -7.83
C ILE A 33 -14.19 -5.08 -9.09
N LEU A 34 -12.99 -5.60 -9.31
CA LEU A 34 -12.13 -5.21 -10.42
C LEU A 34 -12.29 -6.18 -11.59
N PRO A 35 -12.61 -5.68 -12.80
CA PRO A 35 -12.51 -6.49 -14.00
C PRO A 35 -11.10 -7.03 -14.20
N ASP A 36 -10.96 -8.22 -14.74
CA ASP A 36 -9.67 -8.91 -14.92
C ASP A 36 -8.64 -8.05 -15.63
N ASN A 37 -9.06 -7.36 -16.68
CA ASN A 37 -8.23 -6.48 -17.49
C ASN A 37 -7.75 -5.21 -16.75
N LEU A 38 -8.37 -4.84 -15.65
CA LEU A 38 -7.99 -3.68 -14.82
C LEU A 38 -7.34 -4.08 -13.49
N LEU A 39 -7.11 -5.37 -13.24
CA LEU A 39 -6.59 -5.87 -11.98
C LEU A 39 -5.23 -5.25 -11.62
N LEU A 40 -4.28 -5.26 -12.54
CA LEU A 40 -2.94 -4.69 -12.31
C LEU A 40 -3.00 -3.18 -12.06
N ALA A 41 -3.77 -2.47 -12.88
CA ALA A 41 -3.99 -1.04 -12.74
C ALA A 41 -4.68 -0.70 -11.41
N GLY A 42 -5.68 -1.48 -11.02
CA GLY A 42 -6.41 -1.31 -9.76
C GLY A 42 -5.52 -1.51 -8.54
N ILE A 43 -4.70 -2.56 -8.50
CA ILE A 43 -3.73 -2.81 -7.42
C ILE A 43 -2.68 -1.70 -7.35
N PHE A 44 -2.19 -1.23 -8.49
CA PHE A 44 -1.28 -0.10 -8.55
C PHE A 44 -1.90 1.16 -7.93
N LEU A 45 -3.11 1.54 -8.38
CA LEU A 45 -3.82 2.73 -7.88
C LEU A 45 -4.16 2.60 -6.39
N ALA A 46 -4.59 1.43 -5.93
CA ALA A 46 -4.84 1.17 -4.53
C ALA A 46 -3.57 1.36 -3.69
N SER A 47 -2.44 0.82 -4.17
CA SER A 47 -1.14 0.99 -3.50
C SER A 47 -0.70 2.46 -3.44
N CYS A 48 -0.92 3.22 -4.54
CA CYS A 48 -0.67 4.65 -4.59
C CYS A 48 -1.49 5.41 -3.54
N PHE A 49 -2.80 5.16 -3.51
CA PHE A 49 -3.74 5.84 -2.63
C PHE A 49 -3.46 5.53 -1.15
N ILE A 50 -3.25 4.26 -0.82
CA ILE A 50 -2.96 3.82 0.55
C ILE A 50 -1.66 4.45 1.03
N SER A 51 -0.60 4.38 0.23
CA SER A 51 0.71 4.92 0.58
C SER A 51 0.69 6.44 0.72
N LEU A 52 -0.05 7.14 -0.16
CA LEU A 52 -0.28 8.57 -0.05
C LEU A 52 -0.96 8.95 1.28
N SER A 53 -1.96 8.15 1.67
CA SER A 53 -2.79 8.39 2.87
C SER A 53 -2.05 8.06 4.17
N ILE A 54 -1.25 6.99 4.18
CA ILE A 54 -0.49 6.54 5.36
C ILE A 54 0.84 7.32 5.49
N GLY A 55 1.42 7.73 4.37
CA GLY A 55 2.73 8.38 4.32
C GLY A 55 3.90 7.42 4.53
N THR A 56 3.74 6.14 4.14
CA THR A 56 4.82 5.16 4.19
C THR A 56 4.70 4.10 3.10
N SER A 57 5.74 3.97 2.29
CA SER A 57 5.83 2.91 1.29
C SER A 57 5.99 1.54 1.94
N VAL A 58 6.84 1.43 2.96
CA VAL A 58 7.10 0.16 3.65
C VAL A 58 5.82 -0.41 4.30
N GLY A 59 5.06 0.43 5.00
CA GLY A 59 3.80 0.03 5.61
C GLY A 59 2.78 -0.47 4.58
N THR A 60 2.69 0.21 3.45
CA THR A 60 1.80 -0.17 2.34
C THR A 60 2.22 -1.49 1.70
N ILE A 61 3.52 -1.67 1.41
CA ILE A 61 4.06 -2.92 0.86
C ILE A 61 3.73 -4.09 1.78
N VAL A 62 4.00 -3.94 3.08
CA VAL A 62 3.74 -4.97 4.08
C VAL A 62 2.25 -5.34 4.13
N ALA A 63 1.36 -4.36 4.09
CA ALA A 63 -0.07 -4.58 4.16
C ALA A 63 -0.63 -5.26 2.90
N LEU A 64 -0.15 -4.89 1.71
CA LEU A 64 -0.71 -5.36 0.45
C LEU A 64 -0.01 -6.59 -0.14
N THR A 65 1.23 -6.89 0.23
CA THR A 65 1.96 -8.04 -0.31
C THR A 65 1.21 -9.37 -0.11
N PRO A 66 0.60 -9.69 1.04
CA PRO A 66 -0.16 -10.93 1.19
C PRO A 66 -1.34 -11.04 0.21
N VAL A 67 -2.03 -9.93 -0.05
CA VAL A 67 -3.13 -9.88 -1.03
C VAL A 67 -2.58 -10.04 -2.45
N ALA A 68 -1.47 -9.39 -2.77
CA ALA A 68 -0.79 -9.51 -4.07
C ALA A 68 -0.36 -10.97 -4.35
N ILE A 69 0.16 -11.67 -3.33
CA ILE A 69 0.52 -13.09 -3.44
C ILE A 69 -0.72 -13.93 -3.76
N GLY A 70 -1.80 -13.75 -3.01
CA GLY A 70 -3.05 -14.50 -3.23
C GLY A 70 -3.67 -14.20 -4.62
N LEU A 71 -3.58 -12.96 -5.10
CA LEU A 71 -4.00 -12.59 -6.45
C LEU A 71 -3.14 -13.26 -7.52
N ALA A 72 -1.82 -13.25 -7.37
CA ALA A 72 -0.90 -13.90 -8.29
C ALA A 72 -1.17 -15.41 -8.39
N GLU A 73 -1.38 -16.09 -7.25
CA GLU A 73 -1.71 -17.51 -7.19
C GLU A 73 -3.03 -17.84 -7.90
N LYS A 74 -4.05 -16.97 -7.79
CA LYS A 74 -5.36 -17.20 -8.42
C LYS A 74 -5.42 -16.83 -9.90
N THR A 75 -4.70 -15.79 -10.30
CA THR A 75 -4.75 -15.27 -11.68
C THR A 75 -3.66 -15.85 -12.58
N GLY A 76 -2.66 -16.54 -12.00
CA GLY A 76 -1.50 -17.04 -12.75
C GLY A 76 -0.52 -15.95 -13.19
N ILE A 77 -0.70 -14.72 -12.70
CA ILE A 77 0.27 -13.63 -12.94
C ILE A 77 1.55 -13.96 -12.20
N ASP A 78 2.70 -13.67 -12.83
CA ASP A 78 4.00 -13.86 -12.22
C ASP A 78 4.11 -13.12 -10.87
N LEU A 79 4.47 -13.84 -9.82
CA LEU A 79 4.48 -13.32 -8.45
C LEU A 79 5.44 -12.12 -8.28
N PRO A 80 6.70 -12.16 -8.74
CA PRO A 80 7.58 -10.99 -8.74
C PRO A 80 6.98 -9.78 -9.40
N PHE A 81 6.27 -9.96 -10.52
CA PHE A 81 5.63 -8.87 -11.23
C PHE A 81 4.46 -8.27 -10.43
N MET A 82 3.59 -9.10 -9.85
CA MET A 82 2.48 -8.62 -9.01
C MET A 82 3.00 -7.85 -7.79
N VAL A 83 4.05 -8.33 -7.14
CA VAL A 83 4.70 -7.63 -6.02
C VAL A 83 5.34 -6.31 -6.49
N ALA A 84 5.96 -6.28 -7.67
CA ALA A 84 6.52 -5.06 -8.24
C ALA A 84 5.45 -3.98 -8.50
N VAL A 85 4.23 -4.36 -8.90
CA VAL A 85 3.08 -3.44 -9.03
C VAL A 85 2.76 -2.76 -7.69
N VAL A 86 2.70 -3.53 -6.61
CA VAL A 86 2.47 -2.99 -5.25
C VAL A 86 3.61 -2.08 -4.81
N VAL A 87 4.85 -2.49 -5.01
CA VAL A 87 6.04 -1.70 -4.66
C VAL A 87 6.06 -0.37 -5.42
N GLY A 88 5.84 -0.41 -6.73
CA GLY A 88 5.81 0.79 -7.58
C GLY A 88 4.75 1.79 -7.14
N GLY A 89 3.52 1.32 -6.89
CA GLY A 89 2.43 2.16 -6.38
C GLY A 89 2.73 2.73 -4.99
N SER A 90 3.30 1.91 -4.10
CA SER A 90 3.64 2.33 -2.75
C SER A 90 4.70 3.43 -2.73
N PHE A 91 5.74 3.33 -3.54
CA PHE A 91 6.76 4.38 -3.67
C PHE A 91 6.21 5.65 -4.32
N PHE A 92 5.31 5.51 -5.29
CA PHE A 92 4.64 6.66 -5.89
C PHE A 92 3.87 7.46 -4.84
N GLY A 93 3.02 6.78 -4.06
CA GLY A 93 2.22 7.43 -3.01
C GLY A 93 3.08 8.09 -1.93
N ASP A 94 4.12 7.41 -1.46
CA ASP A 94 5.05 7.91 -0.46
C ASP A 94 5.77 9.20 -0.92
N ASN A 95 6.20 9.26 -2.18
CA ASN A 95 6.85 10.43 -2.75
C ASN A 95 5.94 11.67 -2.82
N LEU A 96 4.64 11.49 -2.98
CA LEU A 96 3.65 12.56 -3.05
C LEU A 96 2.98 12.83 -1.70
N SER A 97 3.23 12.03 -0.66
CA SER A 97 2.64 12.23 0.65
C SER A 97 3.27 13.44 1.37
N PHE A 98 2.40 14.28 1.97
CA PHE A 98 2.82 15.38 2.85
C PHE A 98 3.21 14.92 4.25
N ILE A 99 2.83 13.71 4.63
CA ILE A 99 3.05 13.13 5.96
C ILE A 99 4.13 12.06 5.97
N SER A 100 4.78 11.82 4.84
CA SER A 100 5.87 10.84 4.73
C SER A 100 7.09 11.29 5.53
N ASP A 101 7.60 10.40 6.37
CA ASP A 101 8.80 10.63 7.19
C ASP A 101 10.01 11.00 6.33
N THR A 102 10.21 10.31 5.22
CA THR A 102 11.30 10.57 4.28
C THR A 102 11.16 11.94 3.63
N THR A 103 9.93 12.34 3.29
CA THR A 103 9.63 13.65 2.72
C THR A 103 9.85 14.76 3.75
N ILE A 104 9.38 14.57 4.98
CA ILE A 104 9.57 15.54 6.08
C ILE A 104 11.06 15.69 6.39
N ALA A 105 11.78 14.57 6.53
CA ALA A 105 13.20 14.60 6.81
C ALA A 105 14.00 15.34 5.72
N SER A 106 13.77 15.00 4.44
CA SER A 106 14.47 15.60 3.31
C SER A 106 14.21 17.10 3.19
N THR A 107 12.96 17.55 3.34
CA THR A 107 12.62 18.97 3.24
C THR A 107 13.16 19.77 4.40
N LYS A 108 13.13 19.25 5.63
CA LYS A 108 13.70 19.93 6.80
C LYS A 108 15.21 20.04 6.74
N THR A 109 15.90 18.98 6.35
CA THR A 109 17.37 19.00 6.26
C THR A 109 17.90 19.90 5.15
N GLN A 110 17.14 20.06 4.05
CA GLN A 110 17.49 20.93 2.92
C GLN A 110 16.96 22.37 3.07
N GLY A 111 16.20 22.66 4.13
CA GLY A 111 15.61 23.98 4.33
C GLY A 111 14.56 24.35 3.27
N CYS A 112 13.96 23.37 2.60
CA CYS A 112 12.98 23.57 1.54
C CYS A 112 11.56 23.61 2.10
N VAL A 113 10.66 24.32 1.37
CA VAL A 113 9.24 24.32 1.70
C VAL A 113 8.57 23.05 1.14
N MET A 114 7.79 22.37 1.95
CA MET A 114 7.09 21.14 1.59
C MET A 114 6.25 21.29 0.30
N ARG A 115 5.59 22.46 0.15
CA ARG A 115 4.77 22.76 -1.03
C ARG A 115 5.58 22.77 -2.33
N ASP A 116 6.80 23.29 -2.29
CA ASP A 116 7.66 23.38 -3.47
C ASP A 116 8.17 21.99 -3.85
N LYS A 117 8.57 21.19 -2.87
CA LYS A 117 8.91 19.75 -3.05
C LYS A 117 7.77 19.00 -3.71
N PHE A 118 6.54 19.16 -3.20
CA PHE A 118 5.37 18.49 -3.75
C PHE A 118 5.14 18.88 -5.22
N ARG A 119 5.21 20.18 -5.51
CA ARG A 119 5.02 20.68 -6.88
C ARG A 119 6.04 20.09 -7.86
N VAL A 120 7.32 20.11 -7.50
CA VAL A 120 8.39 19.60 -8.36
C VAL A 120 8.26 18.09 -8.52
N ASN A 121 8.04 17.35 -7.42
CA ASN A 121 7.85 15.91 -7.49
C ASN A 121 6.63 15.51 -8.33
N SER A 122 5.52 16.21 -8.18
CA SER A 122 4.31 15.91 -8.97
C SER A 122 4.55 16.06 -10.47
N MET A 123 5.34 17.04 -10.89
CA MET A 123 5.68 17.23 -12.31
C MET A 123 6.48 16.07 -12.90
N ILE A 124 7.24 15.37 -12.08
CA ILE A 124 8.07 14.23 -12.51
C ILE A 124 7.32 12.91 -12.34
N VAL A 125 6.75 12.71 -11.15
CA VAL A 125 6.23 11.41 -10.74
C VAL A 125 4.86 11.13 -11.35
N VAL A 126 3.99 12.15 -11.53
CA VAL A 126 2.66 11.94 -12.12
C VAL A 126 2.73 11.49 -13.59
N PRO A 127 3.52 12.14 -14.48
CA PRO A 127 3.67 11.62 -15.83
C PRO A 127 4.23 10.18 -15.87
N ALA A 128 5.22 9.89 -15.04
CA ALA A 128 5.78 8.54 -14.94
C ALA A 128 4.72 7.51 -14.50
N ALA A 129 3.90 7.85 -13.50
CA ALA A 129 2.83 6.97 -13.04
C ALA A 129 1.75 6.75 -14.11
N LEU A 130 1.42 7.78 -14.89
CA LEU A 130 0.46 7.62 -16.00
C LEU A 130 0.98 6.68 -17.09
N VAL A 131 2.28 6.75 -17.41
CA VAL A 131 2.91 5.81 -18.35
C VAL A 131 2.86 4.39 -17.79
N VAL A 132 3.25 4.20 -16.53
CA VAL A 132 3.23 2.88 -15.86
C VAL A 132 1.80 2.34 -15.76
N LEU A 133 0.83 3.18 -15.43
CA LEU A 133 -0.59 2.82 -15.39
C LEU A 133 -1.07 2.35 -16.78
N GLY A 134 -0.68 3.06 -17.84
CA GLY A 134 -0.97 2.65 -19.22
C GLY A 134 -0.39 1.27 -19.57
N ILE A 135 0.85 1.01 -19.14
CA ILE A 135 1.48 -0.31 -19.30
C ILE A 135 0.70 -1.39 -18.54
N TYR A 136 0.28 -1.13 -17.30
CA TYR A 136 -0.49 -2.10 -16.52
C TYR A 136 -1.88 -2.35 -17.09
N ILE A 137 -2.54 -1.34 -17.65
CA ILE A 137 -3.80 -1.54 -18.38
C ILE A 137 -3.57 -2.42 -19.60
N PHE A 138 -2.51 -2.13 -20.39
CA PHE A 138 -2.20 -2.92 -21.58
C PHE A 138 -1.87 -4.38 -21.24
N GLN A 139 -1.06 -4.62 -20.22
CA GLN A 139 -0.73 -5.97 -19.76
C GLN A 139 -1.94 -6.66 -19.12
N GLY A 140 -2.79 -5.91 -18.46
CA GLY A 140 -4.03 -6.41 -17.88
C GLY A 140 -4.99 -7.02 -18.92
N LEU A 141 -4.94 -6.56 -20.18
CA LEU A 141 -5.76 -7.12 -21.26
C LEU A 141 -5.48 -8.62 -21.52
N SER A 142 -4.31 -9.10 -21.14
CA SER A 142 -3.92 -10.51 -21.28
C SER A 142 -4.19 -11.33 -20.02
N VAL A 143 -4.69 -10.71 -18.95
CA VAL A 143 -5.02 -11.38 -17.70
C VAL A 143 -6.42 -11.98 -17.80
N SER A 144 -6.54 -13.25 -17.46
CA SER A 144 -7.83 -13.93 -17.33
C SER A 144 -7.89 -14.54 -15.93
N ALA A 145 -8.72 -13.96 -15.06
CA ALA A 145 -8.96 -14.57 -13.77
C ALA A 145 -9.94 -15.74 -13.90
N PRO A 146 -9.76 -16.84 -13.15
CA PRO A 146 -10.73 -17.90 -13.13
C PRO A 146 -12.08 -17.38 -12.59
N PRO A 147 -13.21 -17.90 -13.08
CA PRO A 147 -14.52 -17.48 -12.58
C PRO A 147 -14.60 -17.73 -11.07
N LEU A 148 -15.05 -16.69 -10.34
CA LEU A 148 -15.22 -16.78 -8.88
C LEU A 148 -16.33 -17.81 -8.57
N VAL A 149 -15.95 -18.90 -7.94
CA VAL A 149 -16.87 -19.97 -7.52
C VAL A 149 -17.29 -19.82 -6.05
N GLN A 150 -16.65 -18.94 -5.31
CA GLN A 150 -16.86 -18.77 -3.87
C GLN A 150 -17.64 -17.49 -3.54
N GLU A 151 -18.61 -17.64 -2.65
CA GLU A 151 -19.30 -16.48 -2.04
C GLU A 151 -18.31 -15.63 -1.24
N ILE A 152 -18.53 -14.32 -1.25
CA ILE A 152 -17.69 -13.38 -0.51
C ILE A 152 -18.03 -13.50 0.98
N GLU A 153 -17.11 -14.03 1.76
CA GLU A 153 -17.24 -14.09 3.21
C GLU A 153 -16.84 -12.74 3.85
N TRP A 154 -17.80 -11.82 3.90
CA TRP A 154 -17.59 -10.46 4.41
C TRP A 154 -16.90 -10.39 5.79
N VAL A 155 -17.23 -11.33 6.69
CA VAL A 155 -16.64 -11.38 8.04
C VAL A 155 -15.13 -11.56 7.98
N LYS A 156 -14.62 -12.33 7.02
CA LYS A 156 -13.18 -12.59 6.87
C LYS A 156 -12.43 -11.42 6.21
N VAL A 157 -13.14 -10.52 5.51
CA VAL A 157 -12.55 -9.30 4.94
C VAL A 157 -12.35 -8.20 6.00
N ILE A 158 -13.16 -8.22 7.08
CA ILE A 158 -13.13 -7.19 8.12
C ILE A 158 -11.72 -6.87 8.66
N PRO A 159 -10.85 -7.84 8.98
CA PRO A 159 -9.50 -7.54 9.47
C PRO A 159 -8.69 -6.64 8.54
N TYR A 160 -8.76 -6.87 7.22
CA TYR A 160 -8.08 -6.02 6.24
C TYR A 160 -8.72 -4.65 6.13
N LEU A 161 -10.06 -4.57 6.17
CA LEU A 161 -10.76 -3.28 6.14
C LEU A 161 -10.44 -2.45 7.39
N ILE A 162 -10.30 -3.08 8.56
CA ILE A 162 -9.89 -2.39 9.79
C ILE A 162 -8.45 -1.87 9.65
N VAL A 163 -7.51 -2.70 9.21
CA VAL A 163 -6.11 -2.28 9.00
C VAL A 163 -6.04 -1.14 8.00
N LEU A 164 -6.75 -1.24 6.88
CA LEU A 164 -6.80 -0.19 5.87
C LEU A 164 -7.47 1.08 6.39
N GLY A 165 -8.60 0.95 7.09
CA GLY A 165 -9.35 2.07 7.66
C GLY A 165 -8.56 2.80 8.74
N THR A 166 -7.90 2.09 9.65
CA THR A 166 -7.04 2.69 10.69
C THR A 166 -5.81 3.36 10.08
N ALA A 167 -5.26 2.78 9.02
CA ALA A 167 -4.15 3.37 8.28
C ALA A 167 -4.57 4.69 7.60
N ILE A 168 -5.69 4.70 6.88
CA ILE A 168 -6.24 5.90 6.21
C ILE A 168 -6.67 6.96 7.24
N ALA A 169 -7.24 6.56 8.37
CA ALA A 169 -7.62 7.49 9.45
C ALA A 169 -6.44 8.17 10.15
N GLY A 170 -5.20 7.90 9.72
CA GLY A 170 -4.01 8.59 10.21
C GLY A 170 -3.57 8.14 11.61
N MET A 171 -3.89 6.91 12.01
CA MET A 171 -3.27 6.29 13.17
C MET A 171 -1.80 5.97 12.84
N ASN A 172 -1.05 7.03 12.61
CA ASN A 172 0.33 7.00 12.17
C ASN A 172 1.29 6.70 13.32
N ALA A 173 2.30 5.89 13.03
CA ALA A 173 3.51 5.79 13.87
C ALA A 173 4.14 7.16 14.17
N VAL A 174 3.92 8.16 13.31
CA VAL A 174 4.38 9.55 13.47
C VAL A 174 3.64 10.28 14.60
N SER A 175 2.35 10.01 14.83
CA SER A 175 1.62 10.60 15.96
C SER A 175 2.21 10.15 17.30
N TYR A 176 2.73 8.92 17.39
CA TYR A 176 3.42 8.43 18.58
C TYR A 176 4.78 9.09 18.81
N THR A 177 5.52 9.41 17.75
CA THR A 177 6.81 10.10 17.87
C THR A 177 6.65 11.56 18.26
N HIS A 178 5.60 12.24 17.79
CA HIS A 178 5.32 13.62 18.19
C HIS A 178 4.85 13.74 19.63
N LEU A 179 4.02 12.82 20.13
CA LEU A 179 3.60 12.79 21.54
C LEU A 179 4.80 12.53 22.46
N ARG A 180 5.69 11.62 22.09
CA ARG A 180 6.89 11.31 22.88
C ARG A 180 7.95 12.43 22.85
N ALA A 181 8.08 13.14 21.72
CA ALA A 181 8.96 14.31 21.65
C ALA A 181 8.46 15.49 22.48
N HIS A 182 7.13 15.60 22.68
CA HIS A 182 6.56 16.64 23.51
C HIS A 182 6.74 16.33 25.01
N GLU A 183 6.68 15.06 25.42
CA GLU A 183 6.92 14.64 26.79
C GLU A 183 8.39 14.84 27.21
N THR A 184 9.36 14.50 26.34
CA THR A 184 10.78 14.70 26.63
C THR A 184 11.23 16.18 26.60
N SER A 185 10.44 17.07 25.99
CA SER A 185 10.70 18.51 25.97
C SER A 185 10.17 19.24 27.23
N GLN A 186 9.34 18.60 28.05
CA GLN A 186 8.84 19.16 29.31
C GLN A 186 9.66 18.73 30.53
N ASP A 187 10.55 17.74 30.37
CA ASP A 187 11.41 17.22 31.43
C ASP A 187 12.86 17.78 31.38
N LEU A 188 13.13 18.83 30.60
CA LEU A 188 14.38 19.59 30.55
C LEU A 188 14.12 21.06 30.87
#